data_899c6154841dfe9e88545ddbcbc66825
#
_entry.id   899c6154841dfe9e88545ddbcbc66825
#
_cell.length_a   1.000
_cell.length_b   1.000
_cell.length_c   1.000
_cell.angle_alpha   90.00
_cell.angle_beta   90.00
_cell.angle_gamma   90.00
#
_symmetry.space_group_name_H-M   'P 1'
#
loop_
_entity.id
_entity.type
_entity.pdbx_description
1 polymer ?
#
loop_
_entity_poly.entity_id
_entity_poly.type
_entity_poly.pdbx_seq_one_letter_code
_entity_poly.pdbx_strand_id
1 'polypeptide(L)'
;MLSGLVPAVGAAAAPASAPPSSVRAADDPAPGNEGMPDDGFDNESEGEQDDFAGTGTGSAAASDSASTAPGVSALAAPVPGRAADFKLAKSTDISGLVTKLDAALPKQGLTELMEQANRPSKWEGACGTAGIYGSDLAVNHRVCWQSDDATSSEWVPQAITGVSDAQEDEDWGTSNAEPIAVAGYDAENPGRSNYAKDRDNCLQDSASDACNEKGIRVSFFNQATQMYRHVLLVWPYMNSKDHISFDALHASEGKCTTEVTSSCAAQNGIHAGGMVWYGNYLYVADTANGMRVFDLRKIMDLNPDNKADVDDPTPDGLVSNVVDKKRIGRQSNVWYGYGYRYVMPQVATLKFTTAKNGGTTSGNQCYATGRPKASYISLDRTDTDHMVLGEYCNTNNGGTSPGRVGTYPMAELTAAVEGATGTTASADLAYGLPTGATFNNEALWHKIQGVTRYEGKWYFHRSNGYDNGRLLQATPGTVDGASQLVGNAKTLESAFGPEDLYLAHGRGDGFAPQLWSLSEHAPSKCGSCKRELYSYNMGEVISDFG
;
A
#
# COMPACT_ATOMS: atom_id res chain seq x y z
N MET A 1 31.54 -61.82 23.89
CA MET A 1 32.68 -61.74 24.84
C MET A 1 33.17 -60.30 24.75
N LEU A 2 33.23 -59.65 25.91
CA LEU A 2 33.69 -58.31 26.23
C LEU A 2 32.99 -57.12 25.58
N SER A 3 32.08 -56.66 26.38
CA SER A 3 31.50 -55.30 26.41
C SER A 3 32.56 -54.25 26.81
N GLY A 4 32.66 -53.17 26.07
CA GLY A 4 33.40 -51.98 26.46
C GLY A 4 32.43 -50.81 26.64
N LEU A 5 32.16 -50.45 27.89
CA LEU A 5 31.50 -49.20 28.24
C LEU A 5 32.47 -48.03 28.03
N VAL A 6 32.00 -46.98 27.33
CA VAL A 6 32.64 -45.68 27.27
C VAL A 6 31.83 -44.72 28.12
N PRO A 7 32.43 -43.94 29.05
CA PRO A 7 31.69 -43.01 29.89
C PRO A 7 31.36 -41.72 29.13
N ALA A 8 30.12 -41.25 29.34
CA ALA A 8 29.66 -39.95 28.86
C ALA A 8 30.37 -38.82 29.62
N VAL A 9 31.01 -37.93 28.87
CA VAL A 9 31.56 -36.65 29.41
C VAL A 9 30.42 -35.65 29.42
N GLY A 10 30.03 -35.21 30.60
CA GLY A 10 29.06 -34.15 30.78
C GLY A 10 29.61 -32.79 30.30
N ALA A 11 28.91 -32.17 29.35
CA ALA A 11 29.17 -30.79 28.97
C ALA A 11 28.57 -29.85 30.03
N ALA A 12 29.43 -29.03 30.63
CA ALA A 12 29.02 -27.96 31.54
C ALA A 12 28.35 -26.86 30.71
N ALA A 13 27.16 -26.46 31.12
CA ALA A 13 26.46 -25.30 30.56
C ALA A 13 27.22 -24.01 30.91
N ALA A 14 27.52 -23.21 29.87
CA ALA A 14 28.01 -21.85 30.06
C ALA A 14 26.91 -20.95 30.60
N PRO A 15 27.21 -19.94 31.43
CA PRO A 15 26.21 -19.03 31.95
C PRO A 15 25.65 -18.15 30.84
N ALA A 16 24.33 -17.98 30.84
CA ALA A 16 23.61 -17.09 29.94
C ALA A 16 24.14 -15.65 30.13
N SER A 17 24.63 -15.06 29.06
CA SER A 17 24.94 -13.64 28.99
C SER A 17 23.65 -12.82 29.07
N ALA A 18 23.64 -11.81 29.92
CA ALA A 18 22.54 -10.85 30.05
C ALA A 18 22.29 -10.17 28.68
N PRO A 19 21.02 -9.87 28.35
CA PRO A 19 20.72 -9.16 27.13
C PRO A 19 21.38 -7.76 27.14
N PRO A 20 21.88 -7.29 25.99
CA PRO A 20 22.45 -5.94 25.92
C PRO A 20 21.36 -4.92 26.19
N SER A 21 21.71 -3.90 26.97
CA SER A 21 20.87 -2.74 27.23
C SER A 21 20.38 -2.13 25.92
N SER A 22 19.07 -1.98 25.76
CA SER A 22 18.46 -1.35 24.59
C SER A 22 18.92 0.10 24.45
N VAL A 23 19.93 0.34 23.65
CA VAL A 23 20.21 1.68 23.14
C VAL A 23 19.10 1.99 22.13
N ARG A 24 18.28 2.98 22.42
CA ARG A 24 17.29 3.51 21.45
C ARG A 24 18.06 4.08 20.27
N ALA A 25 18.09 3.37 19.19
CA ALA A 25 18.54 3.91 17.92
C ALA A 25 17.49 4.94 17.43
N ALA A 26 17.93 6.15 17.15
CA ALA A 26 17.12 7.23 16.56
C ALA A 26 17.14 7.10 15.03
N ASP A 27 16.66 5.97 14.51
CA ASP A 27 16.88 5.63 13.10
C ASP A 27 15.73 5.98 12.16
N ASP A 28 14.52 6.16 12.67
CA ASP A 28 13.38 6.60 11.87
C ASP A 28 13.07 8.07 12.13
N PRO A 29 12.77 8.85 11.07
CA PRO A 29 12.35 10.22 11.25
C PRO A 29 11.07 10.26 12.10
N ALA A 30 11.10 11.00 13.21
CA ALA A 30 9.86 11.39 13.86
C ALA A 30 9.21 12.45 12.98
N PRO A 31 7.91 12.39 12.66
CA PRO A 31 7.22 13.46 11.96
C PRO A 31 7.35 14.75 12.78
N GLY A 32 7.79 15.80 12.13
CA GLY A 32 7.82 17.11 12.75
C GLY A 32 6.40 17.56 13.08
N ASN A 33 6.10 17.73 14.35
CA ASN A 33 4.83 18.22 14.84
C ASN A 33 4.86 19.75 14.80
N GLU A 34 4.80 20.34 13.59
CA GLU A 34 4.55 21.76 13.43
C GLU A 34 3.29 21.92 12.59
N GLY A 35 2.21 22.33 13.28
CA GLY A 35 0.92 22.58 12.68
C GLY A 35 1.02 23.68 11.63
N MET A 36 0.77 23.33 10.37
CA MET A 36 0.45 24.29 9.33
C MET A 36 -1.06 24.46 9.20
N PRO A 37 -1.52 25.65 8.84
CA PRO A 37 -2.95 25.89 8.68
C PRO A 37 -3.51 25.05 7.54
N ASP A 38 -4.71 24.56 7.77
CA ASP A 38 -5.55 23.79 6.87
C ASP A 38 -5.98 24.68 5.69
N ASP A 39 -5.17 24.72 4.64
CA ASP A 39 -5.57 25.32 3.38
C ASP A 39 -6.16 24.20 2.51
N GLY A 40 -7.49 24.18 2.43
CA GLY A 40 -8.24 23.25 1.61
C GLY A 40 -7.76 23.24 0.16
N PHE A 41 -7.23 22.13 -0.28
CA PHE A 41 -6.72 21.98 -1.63
C PHE A 41 -7.61 21.06 -2.46
N ASP A 42 -8.34 21.66 -3.37
CA ASP A 42 -8.89 20.99 -4.53
C ASP A 42 -7.75 20.68 -5.50
N ASN A 43 -7.45 19.40 -5.72
CA ASN A 43 -6.37 19.06 -6.60
C ASN A 43 -6.79 18.03 -7.65
N GLU A 44 -6.82 18.48 -8.89
CA GLU A 44 -7.00 17.63 -10.07
C GLU A 44 -5.67 17.03 -10.50
N SER A 45 -5.29 15.91 -9.93
CA SER A 45 -4.19 15.11 -10.44
C SER A 45 -4.56 13.61 -10.44
N GLU A 46 -3.98 12.87 -11.35
CA GLU A 46 -4.27 11.45 -11.65
C GLU A 46 -3.94 10.48 -10.49
N GLY A 47 -4.32 10.80 -9.28
CA GLY A 47 -4.27 9.97 -8.09
C GLY A 47 -5.62 10.01 -7.42
N GLU A 48 -5.92 9.04 -6.63
CA GLU A 48 -7.09 9.05 -5.76
C GLU A 48 -7.08 10.32 -4.94
N GLN A 49 -7.98 11.24 -5.26
CA GLN A 49 -8.18 12.43 -4.46
C GLN A 49 -9.14 12.12 -3.34
N ASP A 50 -8.82 12.61 -2.16
CA ASP A 50 -9.80 12.77 -1.09
C ASP A 50 -10.97 13.64 -1.61
N ASP A 51 -12.07 13.00 -2.02
CA ASP A 51 -13.33 13.67 -2.42
C ASP A 51 -14.05 14.31 -1.21
N PHE A 52 -13.31 14.86 -0.26
CA PHE A 52 -13.81 15.23 1.05
C PHE A 52 -13.88 16.75 1.29
N ALA A 53 -14.34 17.51 0.31
CA ALA A 53 -14.87 18.83 0.55
C ALA A 53 -16.37 18.73 0.89
N GLY A 54 -16.69 18.20 2.06
CA GLY A 54 -18.01 18.20 2.66
C GLY A 54 -17.99 19.06 3.90
N THR A 55 -18.36 20.32 3.78
CA THR A 55 -18.57 21.23 4.91
C THR A 55 -19.66 20.71 5.83
N GLY A 56 -19.26 20.07 6.93
CA GLY A 56 -20.14 19.75 8.02
C GLY A 56 -20.35 20.96 8.93
N THR A 57 -21.39 21.71 8.71
CA THR A 57 -21.94 22.63 9.72
C THR A 57 -23.44 22.49 9.80
N GLY A 58 -23.91 22.06 10.98
CA GLY A 58 -25.10 22.54 11.63
C GLY A 58 -26.45 22.29 10.94
N SER A 59 -27.21 21.46 11.58
CA SER A 59 -28.66 21.38 11.51
C SER A 59 -29.36 22.73 11.28
N ALA A 60 -30.04 22.87 10.16
CA ALA A 60 -31.19 23.78 10.02
C ALA A 60 -32.19 23.19 9.04
N ALA A 61 -33.46 23.30 9.43
CA ALA A 61 -34.62 22.67 8.88
C ALA A 61 -34.87 22.91 7.39
N ALA A 62 -35.50 21.92 6.79
CA ALA A 62 -35.94 21.83 5.41
C ALA A 62 -36.74 23.02 4.89
N SER A 63 -36.44 23.42 3.67
CA SER A 63 -37.44 23.94 2.74
C SER A 63 -37.21 23.32 1.37
N ASP A 64 -38.24 22.63 0.89
CA ASP A 64 -38.32 22.00 -0.41
C ASP A 64 -38.02 23.00 -1.54
N SER A 65 -36.99 22.72 -2.30
CA SER A 65 -36.93 23.08 -3.71
C SER A 65 -36.15 22.00 -4.45
N ALA A 66 -36.86 21.25 -5.29
CA ALA A 66 -36.34 20.18 -6.11
C ALA A 66 -35.29 20.74 -7.08
N SER A 67 -34.01 20.56 -6.74
CA SER A 67 -32.90 20.62 -7.68
C SER A 67 -32.68 19.19 -8.21
N THR A 68 -33.02 18.98 -9.46
CA THR A 68 -32.71 17.75 -10.20
C THR A 68 -31.21 17.61 -10.31
N ALA A 69 -30.60 16.79 -9.45
CA ALA A 69 -29.21 16.38 -9.62
C ALA A 69 -29.12 15.48 -10.88
N PRO A 70 -28.31 15.81 -11.88
CA PRO A 70 -28.09 14.93 -13.02
C PRO A 70 -27.08 13.85 -12.61
N GLY A 71 -27.45 12.59 -12.65
CA GLY A 71 -26.40 11.61 -12.63
C GLY A 71 -26.70 10.18 -12.30
N VAL A 72 -27.68 9.87 -11.47
CA VAL A 72 -27.92 8.47 -11.05
C VAL A 72 -28.48 7.58 -12.17
N SER A 73 -29.08 8.16 -13.20
CA SER A 73 -29.68 7.43 -14.33
C SER A 73 -28.68 6.86 -15.34
N ALA A 74 -27.44 7.38 -15.37
CA ALA A 74 -26.43 7.00 -16.39
C ALA A 74 -25.72 5.67 -16.10
N LEU A 75 -25.78 5.17 -14.87
CA LEU A 75 -25.08 3.95 -14.46
C LEU A 75 -26.00 2.70 -14.43
N ALA A 76 -27.16 2.76 -15.01
CA ALA A 76 -28.08 1.61 -15.05
C ALA A 76 -27.69 0.53 -16.07
N ALA A 77 -26.83 0.86 -17.04
CA ALA A 77 -26.38 -0.08 -18.06
C ALA A 77 -25.25 -0.98 -17.51
N PRO A 78 -25.28 -2.30 -17.83
CA PRO A 78 -24.20 -3.21 -17.49
C PRO A 78 -22.84 -2.77 -18.04
N VAL A 79 -21.79 -2.92 -17.25
CA VAL A 79 -20.40 -2.67 -17.64
C VAL A 79 -19.71 -4.01 -17.84
N PRO A 80 -19.24 -4.36 -19.05
CA PRO A 80 -18.61 -5.64 -19.28
C PRO A 80 -17.19 -5.68 -18.72
N GLY A 81 -16.84 -6.76 -18.03
CA GLY A 81 -15.44 -7.12 -17.80
C GLY A 81 -14.82 -7.65 -19.08
N ARG A 82 -13.63 -7.16 -19.44
CA ARG A 82 -12.88 -7.56 -20.65
C ARG A 82 -11.45 -7.89 -20.26
N ALA A 83 -11.12 -9.18 -20.13
CA ALA A 83 -9.79 -9.63 -19.71
C ALA A 83 -8.66 -9.05 -20.58
N ALA A 84 -8.91 -8.84 -21.88
CA ALA A 84 -7.93 -8.25 -22.79
C ALA A 84 -7.54 -6.80 -22.42
N ASP A 85 -8.41 -6.06 -21.73
CA ASP A 85 -8.11 -4.70 -21.29
C ASP A 85 -7.08 -4.69 -20.14
N PHE A 86 -7.01 -5.78 -19.38
CA PHE A 86 -6.15 -5.96 -18.20
C PHE A 86 -4.76 -6.55 -18.53
N LYS A 87 -4.37 -6.68 -19.79
CA LYS A 87 -3.07 -7.26 -20.15
C LYS A 87 -1.92 -6.36 -19.69
N LEU A 88 -0.98 -6.96 -18.96
CA LEU A 88 0.24 -6.34 -18.45
C LEU A 88 1.47 -6.80 -19.23
N ALA A 89 2.52 -5.98 -19.25
CA ALA A 89 3.84 -6.34 -19.76
C ALA A 89 4.93 -5.71 -18.92
N LYS A 90 6.05 -6.41 -18.72
CA LYS A 90 7.26 -5.83 -18.12
C LYS A 90 7.75 -4.68 -18.99
N SER A 91 7.85 -3.47 -18.41
CA SER A 91 8.11 -2.26 -19.19
C SER A 91 9.60 -2.01 -19.41
N THR A 92 10.39 -2.02 -18.34
CA THR A 92 11.80 -1.63 -18.39
C THR A 92 12.65 -2.66 -17.63
N ASP A 93 13.79 -3.02 -18.21
CA ASP A 93 14.77 -3.84 -17.50
C ASP A 93 15.70 -2.94 -16.68
N ILE A 94 15.57 -3.01 -15.37
CA ILE A 94 16.39 -2.29 -14.40
C ILE A 94 17.29 -3.24 -13.58
N SER A 95 17.34 -4.51 -13.95
CA SER A 95 18.13 -5.53 -13.24
C SER A 95 19.59 -5.17 -13.11
N GLY A 96 20.18 -4.56 -14.14
CA GLY A 96 21.57 -4.08 -14.11
C GLY A 96 21.79 -2.93 -13.11
N LEU A 97 20.81 -2.07 -12.89
CA LEU A 97 20.85 -1.01 -11.88
C LEU A 97 20.72 -1.60 -10.47
N VAL A 98 19.78 -2.51 -10.28
CA VAL A 98 19.62 -3.23 -9.01
C VAL A 98 20.88 -4.00 -8.64
N THR A 99 21.50 -4.69 -9.59
CA THR A 99 22.78 -5.40 -9.37
C THR A 99 23.89 -4.45 -8.92
N LYS A 100 23.97 -3.25 -9.50
CA LYS A 100 24.98 -2.25 -9.08
C LYS A 100 24.69 -1.71 -7.67
N LEU A 101 23.43 -1.48 -7.31
CA LEU A 101 23.05 -1.10 -5.94
C LEU A 101 23.39 -2.22 -4.94
N ASP A 102 23.08 -3.45 -5.31
CA ASP A 102 23.34 -4.65 -4.52
C ASP A 102 24.85 -4.85 -4.22
N ALA A 103 25.70 -4.39 -5.12
CA ALA A 103 27.15 -4.39 -4.92
C ALA A 103 27.66 -3.21 -4.08
N ALA A 104 26.92 -2.10 -4.06
CA ALA A 104 27.32 -0.87 -3.39
C ALA A 104 26.84 -0.76 -1.94
N LEU A 105 25.70 -1.37 -1.63
CA LEU A 105 25.04 -1.25 -0.33
C LEU A 105 24.91 -2.61 0.38
N PRO A 106 25.04 -2.66 1.71
CA PRO A 106 24.79 -3.87 2.48
C PRO A 106 23.30 -4.23 2.41
N LYS A 107 23.02 -5.53 2.44
CA LYS A 107 21.67 -6.08 2.43
C LYS A 107 21.32 -6.66 3.77
N GLN A 108 20.06 -6.55 4.10
CA GLN A 108 19.43 -7.30 5.19
C GLN A 108 18.22 -8.03 4.65
N GLY A 109 17.92 -9.19 5.20
CA GLY A 109 16.68 -9.88 4.94
C GLY A 109 15.54 -9.32 5.78
N LEU A 110 14.32 -9.81 5.53
CA LEU A 110 13.18 -9.41 6.33
C LEU A 110 13.29 -9.87 7.79
N THR A 111 13.92 -11.02 8.05
CA THR A 111 14.12 -11.53 9.42
C THR A 111 14.95 -10.53 10.24
N GLU A 112 16.08 -10.09 9.72
CA GLU A 112 16.97 -9.13 10.38
C GLU A 112 16.30 -7.75 10.52
N LEU A 113 15.51 -7.34 9.52
CA LEU A 113 14.70 -6.12 9.61
C LEU A 113 13.72 -6.20 10.79
N MET A 114 13.03 -7.34 10.93
CA MET A 114 12.05 -7.56 12.00
C MET A 114 12.70 -7.64 13.38
N GLU A 115 13.89 -8.19 13.50
CA GLU A 115 14.68 -8.20 14.74
C GLU A 115 15.12 -6.79 15.16
N GLN A 116 15.28 -5.89 14.20
CA GLN A 116 15.65 -4.51 14.40
C GLN A 116 14.45 -3.55 14.38
N ALA A 117 13.23 -4.05 14.49
CA ALA A 117 12.04 -3.23 14.62
C ALA A 117 12.12 -2.36 15.87
N ASN A 118 11.89 -1.05 15.72
CA ASN A 118 12.16 -0.05 16.75
C ASN A 118 10.97 0.84 17.09
N ARG A 119 9.85 0.66 16.41
CA ARG A 119 8.62 1.41 16.65
C ARG A 119 7.58 0.53 17.34
N PRO A 120 7.09 0.90 18.53
CA PRO A 120 6.08 0.10 19.22
C PRO A 120 4.73 0.17 18.51
N SER A 121 4.09 -0.98 18.37
CA SER A 121 2.67 -1.10 18.06
C SER A 121 1.92 -1.66 19.28
N LYS A 122 0.61 -1.57 19.26
CA LYS A 122 -0.22 -2.17 20.31
C LYS A 122 -1.24 -3.09 19.67
N TRP A 123 -1.16 -4.35 20.02
CA TRP A 123 -2.04 -5.41 19.53
C TRP A 123 -3.16 -5.70 20.53
N GLU A 124 -4.33 -6.16 20.04
CA GLU A 124 -5.48 -6.62 20.82
C GLU A 124 -6.12 -5.55 21.75
N GLY A 125 -5.64 -4.34 21.74
CA GLY A 125 -6.18 -3.25 22.55
C GLY A 125 -7.04 -2.29 21.74
N ALA A 126 -7.94 -1.57 22.42
CA ALA A 126 -8.56 -0.40 21.80
C ALA A 126 -7.49 0.68 21.57
N CYS A 127 -7.39 1.19 20.35
CA CYS A 127 -6.47 2.29 20.02
C CYS A 127 -7.01 3.66 20.48
N GLY A 128 -7.68 3.70 21.60
CA GLY A 128 -8.11 4.88 22.34
C GLY A 128 -9.59 5.21 22.26
N THR A 129 -10.24 5.39 21.12
CA THR A 129 -11.70 5.65 21.06
C THR A 129 -12.44 4.50 20.39
N ALA A 130 -13.55 4.07 21.02
CA ALA A 130 -14.51 3.20 20.39
C ALA A 130 -15.20 3.94 19.23
N GLY A 131 -15.60 3.22 18.18
CA GLY A 131 -16.58 3.72 17.21
C GLY A 131 -16.09 3.97 15.79
N ILE A 132 -14.83 3.68 15.47
CA ILE A 132 -14.38 3.77 14.07
C ILE A 132 -14.80 2.57 13.22
N TYR A 133 -15.13 1.47 13.85
CA TYR A 133 -15.59 0.24 13.18
C TYR A 133 -17.08 0.26 13.00
N GLY A 134 -17.58 -0.37 11.95
CA GLY A 134 -19.02 -0.56 11.77
C GLY A 134 -19.65 -1.37 12.92
N SER A 135 -20.95 -1.31 13.00
CA SER A 135 -21.75 -2.01 14.03
C SER A 135 -22.13 -3.44 13.64
N ASP A 136 -21.98 -3.81 12.36
CA ASP A 136 -22.51 -5.07 11.83
C ASP A 136 -21.55 -6.25 12.04
N LEU A 137 -20.25 -6.00 12.15
CA LEU A 137 -19.22 -7.02 12.32
C LEU A 137 -18.41 -6.79 13.60
N ALA A 138 -18.14 -7.86 14.33
CA ALA A 138 -17.20 -7.83 15.45
C ALA A 138 -15.75 -7.74 14.93
N VAL A 139 -15.00 -6.74 15.41
CA VAL A 139 -13.57 -6.68 15.13
C VAL A 139 -12.85 -7.74 15.95
N ASN A 140 -12.12 -8.62 15.26
CA ASN A 140 -11.41 -9.74 15.89
C ASN A 140 -10.03 -9.30 16.41
N HIS A 141 -9.23 -8.68 15.55
CA HIS A 141 -7.90 -8.16 15.90
C HIS A 141 -7.79 -6.67 15.60
N ARG A 142 -6.94 -5.98 16.35
CA ARG A 142 -6.63 -4.56 16.18
C ARG A 142 -5.16 -4.31 16.39
N VAL A 143 -4.57 -3.45 15.57
CA VAL A 143 -3.18 -3.01 15.71
C VAL A 143 -3.12 -1.49 15.65
N CYS A 144 -2.65 -0.89 16.72
CA CYS A 144 -2.46 0.55 16.81
C CYS A 144 -1.03 0.92 16.42
N TRP A 145 -0.90 1.95 15.61
CA TRP A 145 0.36 2.59 15.31
C TRP A 145 0.97 3.29 16.53
N GLN A 146 2.27 3.55 16.51
CA GLN A 146 2.87 4.55 17.38
C GLN A 146 2.20 5.92 17.12
N SER A 147 2.12 6.75 18.15
CA SER A 147 1.31 7.98 18.11
C SER A 147 1.66 8.94 16.98
N ASP A 148 2.93 9.06 16.62
CA ASP A 148 3.41 9.92 15.54
C ASP A 148 2.96 9.43 14.16
N ASP A 149 2.97 8.11 13.89
CA ASP A 149 2.42 7.55 12.66
C ASP A 149 0.88 7.60 12.64
N ALA A 150 0.25 7.35 13.80
CA ALA A 150 -1.21 7.42 13.91
C ALA A 150 -1.77 8.82 13.60
N THR A 151 -0.99 9.87 13.84
CA THR A 151 -1.41 11.27 13.67
C THR A 151 -0.70 12.01 12.53
N SER A 152 0.18 11.33 11.79
CA SER A 152 0.96 11.92 10.70
C SER A 152 0.06 12.57 9.63
N SER A 153 0.37 13.77 9.22
CA SER A 153 -0.19 14.40 8.02
C SER A 153 0.55 13.99 6.75
N GLU A 154 1.83 13.65 6.90
CA GLU A 154 2.73 13.28 5.80
C GLU A 154 2.41 11.89 5.24
N TRP A 155 2.30 10.88 6.11
CA TRP A 155 2.16 9.50 5.67
C TRP A 155 0.74 8.98 5.81
N VAL A 156 0.12 8.62 4.69
CA VAL A 156 -1.24 8.07 4.64
C VAL A 156 -1.17 6.58 4.29
N PRO A 157 -1.58 5.68 5.19
CA PRO A 157 -1.59 4.25 4.93
C PRO A 157 -2.73 3.90 3.96
N GLN A 158 -2.43 3.00 2.99
CA GLN A 158 -3.36 2.66 1.92
C GLN A 158 -3.51 1.15 1.71
N ALA A 159 -2.41 0.40 1.71
CA ALA A 159 -2.42 -1.02 1.35
C ALA A 159 -1.96 -1.91 2.50
N ILE A 160 -2.47 -3.14 2.53
CA ILE A 160 -2.14 -4.13 3.54
C ILE A 160 -1.96 -5.51 2.89
N THR A 161 -0.94 -6.26 3.32
CA THR A 161 -0.70 -7.66 3.00
C THR A 161 0.02 -8.33 4.16
N GLY A 162 0.18 -9.63 4.14
CA GLY A 162 0.86 -10.34 5.23
C GLY A 162 1.53 -11.61 4.76
N VAL A 163 2.14 -12.31 5.71
CA VAL A 163 2.92 -13.51 5.41
C VAL A 163 2.10 -14.63 4.81
N SER A 164 0.80 -14.72 5.08
CA SER A 164 -0.05 -15.76 4.48
C SER A 164 -0.21 -15.59 2.96
N ASP A 165 -0.06 -14.36 2.45
CA ASP A 165 0.04 -14.13 1.01
C ASP A 165 1.37 -14.64 0.46
N ALA A 166 2.46 -14.53 1.23
CA ALA A 166 3.78 -14.96 0.83
C ALA A 166 3.96 -16.47 0.89
N GLN A 167 3.44 -17.11 1.94
CA GLN A 167 3.67 -18.50 2.29
C GLN A 167 2.40 -19.13 2.84
N GLU A 168 2.17 -20.41 2.49
CA GLU A 168 0.98 -21.14 2.94
C GLU A 168 0.98 -21.49 4.43
N ASP A 169 2.17 -21.60 5.04
CA ASP A 169 2.32 -21.86 6.48
C ASP A 169 2.15 -20.62 7.35
N GLU A 170 2.05 -19.45 6.73
CA GLU A 170 1.91 -18.15 7.36
C GLU A 170 3.09 -17.72 8.27
N ASP A 171 4.15 -18.51 8.29
CA ASP A 171 5.35 -18.25 9.07
C ASP A 171 6.44 -17.60 8.23
N TRP A 172 7.25 -16.73 8.85
CA TRP A 172 8.46 -16.21 8.23
C TRP A 172 9.70 -16.71 8.96
N GLY A 173 10.44 -17.58 8.28
CA GLY A 173 11.62 -18.23 8.85
C GLY A 173 11.29 -19.13 10.03
N THR A 174 12.01 -18.99 11.15
CA THR A 174 11.80 -19.76 12.37
C THR A 174 11.09 -18.97 13.48
N SER A 175 10.68 -17.75 13.20
CA SER A 175 10.02 -16.87 14.16
C SER A 175 8.52 -16.85 13.92
N ASN A 176 7.72 -17.00 14.97
CA ASN A 176 6.27 -16.80 14.91
C ASN A 176 5.93 -15.30 14.81
N ALA A 177 6.64 -14.58 13.94
CA ALA A 177 6.49 -13.14 13.81
C ALA A 177 5.20 -12.73 13.09
N GLU A 178 4.67 -13.62 12.26
CA GLU A 178 3.46 -13.41 11.43
C GLU A 178 3.40 -11.98 10.88
N PRO A 179 4.39 -11.57 10.05
CA PRO A 179 4.51 -10.19 9.67
C PRO A 179 3.34 -9.72 8.81
N ILE A 180 2.84 -8.54 9.14
CA ILE A 180 1.91 -7.76 8.33
C ILE A 180 2.70 -6.58 7.75
N ALA A 181 2.53 -6.32 6.45
CA ALA A 181 3.11 -5.20 5.75
C ALA A 181 2.04 -4.18 5.38
N VAL A 182 2.31 -2.90 5.62
CA VAL A 182 1.41 -1.80 5.29
C VAL A 182 2.16 -0.76 4.47
N ALA A 183 1.67 -0.46 3.27
CA ALA A 183 2.19 0.64 2.46
C ALA A 183 1.47 1.94 2.79
N GLY A 184 2.21 3.04 2.78
CA GLY A 184 1.69 4.39 2.88
C GLY A 184 2.41 5.31 1.91
N TYR A 185 1.69 6.30 1.38
CA TYR A 185 2.27 7.32 0.51
C TYR A 185 2.52 8.62 1.27
N ASP A 186 3.46 9.40 0.76
CA ASP A 186 3.72 10.76 1.21
C ASP A 186 2.65 11.70 0.63
N ALA A 187 1.79 12.24 1.50
CA ALA A 187 0.75 13.18 1.12
C ALA A 187 1.25 14.64 1.04
N GLU A 188 2.40 14.94 1.60
CA GLU A 188 3.05 16.26 1.55
C GLU A 188 3.83 16.41 0.25
N ASN A 189 3.11 16.53 -0.87
CA ASN A 189 3.70 16.53 -2.20
C ASN A 189 3.80 17.95 -2.78
N PRO A 190 5.02 18.52 -2.90
CA PRO A 190 5.23 19.84 -3.50
C PRO A 190 4.89 19.90 -5.00
N GLY A 191 4.69 18.76 -5.66
CA GLY A 191 4.30 18.70 -7.08
C GLY A 191 2.83 18.98 -7.34
N ARG A 192 1.99 19.17 -6.32
CA ARG A 192 0.54 19.38 -6.46
C ARG A 192 0.18 20.87 -6.62
N SER A 193 -1.09 21.23 -6.54
CA SER A 193 -1.69 22.52 -6.97
C SER A 193 -1.00 23.81 -6.49
N ASN A 194 -0.27 23.75 -5.39
CA ASN A 194 0.53 24.88 -4.89
C ASN A 194 2.01 24.81 -5.25
N TYR A 195 2.37 23.89 -6.12
CA TYR A 195 3.75 23.61 -6.46
C TYR A 195 4.59 24.87 -6.76
N ALA A 196 4.08 25.85 -7.51
CA ALA A 196 4.86 27.04 -7.84
C ALA A 196 5.22 27.86 -6.59
N LYS A 197 4.30 27.97 -5.63
CA LYS A 197 4.52 28.65 -4.35
C LYS A 197 5.46 27.82 -3.46
N ASP A 198 5.21 26.53 -3.38
CA ASP A 198 5.99 25.63 -2.52
C ASP A 198 7.39 25.41 -3.12
N ARG A 199 7.51 25.30 -4.45
CA ARG A 199 8.79 25.29 -5.14
C ARG A 199 9.61 26.53 -4.83
N ASP A 200 9.02 27.71 -4.88
CA ASP A 200 9.74 28.95 -4.62
C ASP A 200 10.18 29.04 -3.15
N ASN A 201 9.35 28.55 -2.21
CA ASN A 201 9.73 28.40 -0.81
C ASN A 201 10.84 27.34 -0.63
N CYS A 202 10.74 26.20 -1.29
CA CYS A 202 11.76 25.15 -1.26
C CYS A 202 13.09 25.57 -1.85
N LEU A 203 13.09 26.40 -2.90
CA LEU A 203 14.31 26.97 -3.48
C LEU A 203 14.94 28.03 -2.59
N GLN A 204 14.15 28.73 -1.78
CA GLN A 204 14.62 29.77 -0.86
C GLN A 204 15.02 29.19 0.51
N ASP A 205 14.31 28.19 0.98
CA ASP A 205 14.57 27.47 2.23
C ASP A 205 14.67 25.96 1.99
N SER A 206 15.85 25.52 1.52
CA SER A 206 16.18 24.10 1.37
C SER A 206 16.17 23.34 2.73
N ALA A 207 15.82 24.04 3.82
CA ALA A 207 15.74 23.48 5.14
C ALA A 207 14.38 22.81 5.42
N SER A 208 13.34 23.08 4.64
CA SER A 208 12.02 22.47 4.84
C SER A 208 11.98 21.02 4.36
N ASP A 209 11.53 20.10 5.22
CA ASP A 209 11.33 18.69 4.94
C ASP A 209 10.18 18.47 3.95
N ALA A 210 9.13 19.29 4.04
CA ALA A 210 7.95 19.28 3.18
C ALA A 210 8.25 19.55 1.68
N CYS A 211 9.49 19.92 1.35
CA CYS A 211 9.91 20.15 -0.04
C CYS A 211 10.26 18.86 -0.81
N ASN A 212 10.31 17.73 -0.14
CA ASN A 212 10.72 16.47 -0.73
C ASN A 212 9.55 15.48 -0.71
N GLU A 213 9.05 15.13 -1.86
CA GLU A 213 8.15 14.00 -1.99
C GLU A 213 8.95 12.70 -1.80
N LYS A 214 8.64 11.99 -0.72
CA LYS A 214 9.36 10.77 -0.34
C LYS A 214 8.79 9.51 -0.97
N GLY A 215 7.67 9.61 -1.67
CA GLY A 215 7.05 8.51 -2.40
C GLY A 215 6.31 7.55 -1.49
N ILE A 216 6.78 6.30 -1.38
CA ILE A 216 6.10 5.23 -0.64
C ILE A 216 7.03 4.63 0.39
N ARG A 217 6.54 4.41 1.60
CA ARG A 217 7.17 3.53 2.59
C ARG A 217 6.32 2.31 2.88
N VAL A 218 6.96 1.20 3.23
CA VAL A 218 6.30 -0.01 3.75
C VAL A 218 6.69 -0.19 5.21
N SER A 219 5.70 -0.42 6.05
CA SER A 219 5.88 -0.71 7.47
C SER A 219 5.66 -2.19 7.72
N PHE A 220 6.68 -2.90 8.19
CA PHE A 220 6.60 -4.31 8.52
C PHE A 220 6.35 -4.46 10.02
N PHE A 221 5.20 -5.02 10.37
CA PHE A 221 4.78 -5.29 11.75
C PHE A 221 5.18 -6.69 12.16
N ASN A 222 5.74 -6.84 13.34
CA ASN A 222 6.06 -8.10 13.97
C ASN A 222 5.07 -8.35 15.11
N GLN A 223 4.19 -9.34 14.95
CA GLN A 223 3.19 -9.67 15.95
C GLN A 223 3.82 -10.17 17.25
N ALA A 224 4.85 -10.98 17.17
CA ALA A 224 5.49 -11.57 18.36
C ALA A 224 6.15 -10.53 19.26
N THR A 225 6.79 -9.50 18.69
CA THR A 225 7.46 -8.44 19.45
C THR A 225 6.60 -7.20 19.67
N GLN A 226 5.48 -7.09 18.97
CA GLN A 226 4.61 -5.91 18.93
C GLN A 226 5.38 -4.64 18.51
N MET A 227 6.30 -4.79 17.57
CA MET A 227 7.12 -3.72 17.03
C MET A 227 6.97 -3.69 15.50
N TYR A 228 7.30 -2.55 14.86
CA TYR A 228 7.37 -2.45 13.41
C TYR A 228 8.58 -1.62 12.96
N ARG A 229 8.89 -1.73 11.67
CA ARG A 229 9.98 -1.00 11.02
C ARG A 229 9.54 -0.49 9.65
N HIS A 230 9.98 0.72 9.31
CA HIS A 230 9.77 1.31 7.99
C HIS A 230 10.89 0.96 7.02
N VAL A 231 10.53 0.78 5.77
CA VAL A 231 11.41 0.64 4.62
C VAL A 231 10.94 1.60 3.53
N LEU A 232 11.80 2.50 3.06
CA LEU A 232 11.47 3.41 1.97
C LEU A 232 11.62 2.68 0.63
N LEU A 233 10.61 2.75 -0.23
CA LEU A 233 10.67 2.21 -1.58
C LEU A 233 11.35 3.20 -2.52
N VAL A 234 12.31 2.73 -3.34
CA VAL A 234 13.15 3.62 -4.13
C VAL A 234 13.31 3.16 -5.58
N TRP A 235 13.56 4.11 -6.47
CA TRP A 235 13.88 3.89 -7.88
C TRP A 235 15.38 3.95 -8.12
N PRO A 236 16.05 2.89 -8.60
CA PRO A 236 17.48 2.90 -8.91
C PRO A 236 17.79 3.63 -10.23
N TYR A 237 18.85 4.42 -10.28
CA TYR A 237 19.31 5.10 -11.50
C TYR A 237 20.82 5.38 -11.50
N MET A 238 21.38 5.70 -12.69
CA MET A 238 22.72 6.24 -12.81
C MET A 238 22.69 7.76 -12.75
N ASN A 239 23.46 8.36 -11.85
CA ASN A 239 23.53 9.82 -11.74
C ASN A 239 24.41 10.44 -12.85
N SER A 240 24.48 11.77 -12.92
CA SER A 240 25.22 12.49 -13.95
C SER A 240 26.75 12.27 -13.95
N LYS A 241 27.27 11.62 -12.91
CA LYS A 241 28.68 11.23 -12.78
C LYS A 241 28.91 9.74 -13.06
N ASP A 242 27.92 9.08 -13.64
CA ASP A 242 27.94 7.63 -13.91
C ASP A 242 28.11 6.77 -12.65
N HIS A 243 27.58 7.24 -11.52
CA HIS A 243 27.51 6.45 -10.30
C HIS A 243 26.10 5.93 -10.08
N ILE A 244 25.98 4.71 -9.59
CA ILE A 244 24.70 4.18 -9.16
C ILE A 244 24.14 5.02 -7.99
N SER A 245 22.84 5.25 -8.01
CA SER A 245 22.09 6.00 -7.01
C SER A 245 20.65 5.49 -6.98
N PHE A 246 19.84 6.06 -6.11
CA PHE A 246 18.40 5.85 -6.09
C PHE A 246 17.67 7.16 -5.77
N ASP A 247 16.38 7.20 -6.08
CA ASP A 247 15.47 8.30 -5.80
C ASP A 247 14.14 7.77 -5.26
N ALA A 248 13.28 8.63 -4.74
CA ALA A 248 11.92 8.28 -4.35
C ALA A 248 11.11 7.74 -5.54
N LEU A 249 10.06 7.02 -5.24
CA LEU A 249 9.12 6.54 -6.27
C LEU A 249 8.21 7.68 -6.72
N HIS A 250 8.12 7.85 -8.04
CA HIS A 250 7.21 8.78 -8.69
C HIS A 250 6.33 8.06 -9.71
N ALA A 251 5.20 8.64 -10.08
CA ALA A 251 4.28 8.07 -11.06
C ALA A 251 4.94 7.84 -12.44
N SER A 252 5.86 8.70 -12.87
CA SER A 252 6.72 8.41 -14.00
C SER A 252 7.94 7.61 -13.56
N GLU A 253 8.26 6.56 -14.30
CA GLU A 253 9.53 5.87 -14.13
C GLU A 253 10.68 6.79 -14.53
N GLY A 254 11.64 6.96 -13.67
CA GLY A 254 12.83 7.76 -13.93
C GLY A 254 13.23 8.61 -12.74
N LYS A 255 14.25 9.38 -12.99
CA LYS A 255 14.87 10.27 -12.04
C LYS A 255 14.02 11.53 -11.89
N CYS A 256 13.45 11.75 -10.70
CA CYS A 256 13.27 13.08 -10.19
C CYS A 256 14.52 13.41 -9.40
N THR A 257 15.39 14.19 -9.95
CA THR A 257 16.56 14.62 -9.21
C THR A 257 16.12 15.61 -8.13
N THR A 258 16.91 15.68 -7.07
CA THR A 258 16.86 16.67 -5.99
C THR A 258 16.88 18.14 -6.48
N GLU A 259 17.07 18.36 -7.77
CA GLU A 259 16.76 19.63 -8.37
C GLU A 259 15.27 19.64 -8.69
N VAL A 260 14.54 20.49 -7.98
CA VAL A 260 13.15 20.82 -8.25
C VAL A 260 13.06 21.39 -9.65
N THR A 261 13.07 20.52 -10.64
CA THR A 261 12.85 20.91 -12.04
C THR A 261 11.37 20.84 -12.33
N SER A 262 10.91 21.66 -13.27
CA SER A 262 9.51 21.66 -13.70
C SER A 262 8.98 20.28 -14.14
N SER A 263 9.88 19.34 -14.51
CA SER A 263 9.51 17.97 -14.89
C SER A 263 9.23 17.06 -13.70
N CYS A 264 9.88 17.25 -12.57
CA CYS A 264 9.60 16.52 -11.34
C CYS A 264 8.33 17.03 -10.65
N ALA A 265 8.10 18.30 -10.77
CA ALA A 265 6.94 18.99 -10.25
C ALA A 265 5.60 18.53 -10.80
N ALA A 266 5.58 18.12 -12.04
CA ALA A 266 4.39 17.64 -12.70
C ALA A 266 4.12 16.15 -12.43
N GLN A 267 4.96 15.49 -11.64
CA GLN A 267 4.85 14.06 -11.38
C GLN A 267 4.20 13.81 -10.03
N ASN A 268 3.00 13.30 -10.10
CA ASN A 268 2.27 12.87 -8.92
C ASN A 268 2.93 11.63 -8.32
N GLY A 269 2.91 11.53 -7.00
CA GLY A 269 3.28 10.32 -6.29
C GLY A 269 2.40 9.13 -6.66
N ILE A 270 2.86 7.94 -6.32
CA ILE A 270 2.10 6.71 -6.40
C ILE A 270 1.37 6.55 -5.07
N HIS A 271 0.05 6.29 -5.09
CA HIS A 271 -0.73 6.13 -3.86
C HIS A 271 -0.53 4.77 -3.17
N ALA A 272 -0.13 3.74 -3.93
CA ALA A 272 0.00 2.37 -3.42
C ALA A 272 -1.29 1.83 -2.77
N GLY A 273 -2.45 2.04 -3.41
CA GLY A 273 -3.76 1.68 -2.87
C GLY A 273 -4.02 0.18 -2.69
N GLY A 274 -3.10 -0.69 -3.16
CA GLY A 274 -3.12 -2.13 -2.93
C GLY A 274 -1.72 -2.73 -2.96
N MET A 275 -1.52 -3.83 -2.21
CA MET A 275 -0.23 -4.50 -2.10
C MET A 275 -0.40 -6.00 -1.91
N VAL A 276 0.41 -6.80 -2.62
CA VAL A 276 0.46 -8.26 -2.48
C VAL A 276 1.90 -8.70 -2.25
N TRP A 277 2.12 -9.44 -1.20
CA TRP A 277 3.38 -10.12 -0.93
C TRP A 277 3.28 -11.58 -1.39
N TYR A 278 4.01 -11.96 -2.43
CA TYR A 278 4.01 -13.32 -2.96
C TYR A 278 5.43 -13.86 -3.12
N GLY A 279 5.78 -14.88 -2.36
CA GLY A 279 7.13 -15.41 -2.26
C GLY A 279 8.12 -14.32 -1.82
N ASN A 280 9.13 -14.05 -2.66
CA ASN A 280 10.10 -12.99 -2.40
C ASN A 280 9.69 -11.62 -2.94
N TYR A 281 8.58 -11.52 -3.68
CA TYR A 281 8.19 -10.30 -4.34
C TYR A 281 7.06 -9.58 -3.62
N LEU A 282 7.17 -8.26 -3.59
CA LEU A 282 6.13 -7.35 -3.16
C LEU A 282 5.61 -6.59 -4.39
N TYR A 283 4.36 -6.81 -4.72
CA TYR A 283 3.64 -6.11 -5.79
C TYR A 283 2.90 -4.93 -5.16
N VAL A 284 3.06 -3.73 -5.73
CA VAL A 284 2.43 -2.49 -5.26
C VAL A 284 1.66 -1.87 -6.41
N ALA A 285 0.39 -1.57 -6.20
CA ALA A 285 -0.47 -0.96 -7.20
C ALA A 285 0.03 0.43 -7.59
N ASP A 286 0.08 0.68 -8.91
CA ASP A 286 0.36 1.97 -9.53
C ASP A 286 -0.84 2.32 -10.41
N THR A 287 -1.73 3.14 -9.89
CA THR A 287 -3.03 3.45 -10.49
C THR A 287 -2.93 3.87 -11.95
N ALA A 288 -1.91 4.62 -12.31
CA ALA A 288 -1.73 5.13 -13.67
C ALA A 288 -1.16 4.09 -14.63
N ASN A 289 -0.34 3.14 -14.15
CA ASN A 289 0.49 2.31 -15.01
C ASN A 289 0.23 0.81 -14.89
N GLY A 290 -0.06 0.30 -13.70
CA GLY A 290 -0.18 -1.13 -13.42
C GLY A 290 0.39 -1.49 -12.06
N MET A 291 1.59 -2.12 -11.99
CA MET A 291 2.18 -2.53 -10.73
C MET A 291 3.68 -2.26 -10.70
N ARG A 292 4.18 -1.81 -9.55
CA ARG A 292 5.61 -1.76 -9.20
C ARG A 292 5.95 -3.01 -8.41
N VAL A 293 7.13 -3.59 -8.67
CA VAL A 293 7.54 -4.84 -8.04
C VAL A 293 8.87 -4.64 -7.32
N PHE A 294 8.93 -5.13 -6.09
CA PHE A 294 10.09 -5.08 -5.21
C PHE A 294 10.49 -6.49 -4.79
N ASP A 295 11.75 -6.69 -4.43
CA ASP A 295 12.27 -7.97 -3.97
C ASP A 295 12.75 -7.82 -2.51
N LEU A 296 12.09 -8.50 -1.59
CA LEU A 296 12.40 -8.44 -0.15
C LEU A 296 13.83 -8.89 0.19
N ARG A 297 14.47 -9.67 -0.69
CA ARG A 297 15.89 -10.02 -0.57
C ARG A 297 16.83 -8.85 -0.86
N LYS A 298 16.29 -7.72 -1.31
CA LYS A 298 17.01 -6.49 -1.67
C LYS A 298 16.71 -5.33 -0.72
N ILE A 299 16.25 -5.62 0.49
CA ILE A 299 16.21 -4.61 1.54
C ILE A 299 17.65 -4.24 1.87
N MET A 300 18.01 -2.99 1.69
CA MET A 300 19.36 -2.45 1.89
C MET A 300 19.39 -1.66 3.19
N ASP A 301 20.43 -1.87 3.97
CA ASP A 301 20.65 -1.21 5.25
C ASP A 301 21.72 -0.13 5.10
N LEU A 302 21.35 1.12 5.31
CA LEU A 302 22.28 2.26 5.24
C LEU A 302 23.07 2.47 6.54
N ASN A 303 22.81 1.67 7.61
CA ASN A 303 23.50 1.78 8.88
C ASN A 303 23.71 0.39 9.54
N PRO A 304 24.42 -0.54 8.87
CA PRO A 304 24.50 -1.94 9.31
C PRO A 304 25.14 -2.12 10.68
N ASP A 305 26.06 -1.24 11.07
CA ASP A 305 26.72 -1.29 12.38
C ASP A 305 25.92 -0.60 13.50
N ASN A 306 24.73 -0.08 13.17
CA ASN A 306 23.82 0.59 14.11
C ASN A 306 24.51 1.69 14.93
N LYS A 307 25.37 2.47 14.28
CA LYS A 307 26.06 3.60 14.90
C LYS A 307 25.11 4.76 15.09
N ALA A 308 25.21 5.44 16.21
CA ALA A 308 24.39 6.62 16.53
C ALA A 308 24.68 7.79 15.57
N ASP A 309 25.89 7.81 15.02
CA ASP A 309 26.34 8.77 14.02
C ASP A 309 26.52 8.07 12.67
N VAL A 310 26.24 8.69 11.73
CA VAL A 310 26.05 8.81 10.33
C VAL A 310 27.10 8.16 9.41
N ASP A 311 28.17 7.57 9.90
CA ASP A 311 29.34 7.24 9.10
C ASP A 311 29.64 5.73 9.02
N ASP A 312 28.66 4.92 8.64
CA ASP A 312 28.93 3.52 8.35
C ASP A 312 29.52 3.35 6.96
N PRO A 313 30.65 2.63 6.82
CA PRO A 313 31.20 2.33 5.53
C PRO A 313 30.30 1.34 4.78
N THR A 314 29.93 1.71 3.56
CA THR A 314 29.25 0.83 2.62
C THR A 314 30.24 -0.04 1.85
N PRO A 315 29.82 -1.13 1.18
CA PRO A 315 30.71 -1.98 0.41
C PRO A 315 31.52 -1.26 -0.68
N ASP A 316 31.02 -0.15 -1.21
CA ASP A 316 31.75 0.70 -2.16
C ASP A 316 32.72 1.71 -1.50
N GLY A 317 32.88 1.63 -0.16
CA GLY A 317 33.77 2.48 0.62
C GLY A 317 33.26 3.88 0.89
N LEU A 318 31.95 4.13 0.64
CA LEU A 318 31.30 5.38 1.00
C LEU A 318 30.71 5.29 2.43
N VAL A 319 30.20 6.40 2.91
CA VAL A 319 29.46 6.49 4.17
C VAL A 319 27.98 6.77 3.91
N SER A 320 27.14 6.51 4.89
CA SER A 320 25.70 6.80 4.83
C SER A 320 25.31 7.85 5.87
N ASN A 321 24.27 8.62 5.59
CA ASN A 321 23.65 9.53 6.53
C ASN A 321 22.15 9.21 6.67
N VAL A 322 21.80 8.55 7.76
CA VAL A 322 20.43 8.07 8.05
C VAL A 322 19.61 9.05 8.90
N VAL A 323 20.15 10.22 9.23
CA VAL A 323 19.44 11.24 10.00
C VAL A 323 19.03 12.47 9.18
N ASP A 324 19.62 12.64 7.98
CA ASP A 324 19.25 13.73 7.07
C ASP A 324 17.94 13.41 6.34
N LYS A 325 16.87 14.10 6.71
CA LYS A 325 15.53 13.91 6.16
C LYS A 325 15.28 14.60 4.81
N LYS A 326 16.27 15.33 4.28
CA LYS A 326 16.12 16.19 3.11
C LYS A 326 16.80 15.63 1.87
N ARG A 327 17.59 14.59 2.02
CA ARG A 327 18.41 14.04 0.94
C ARG A 327 18.09 12.58 0.69
N ILE A 328 18.22 12.19 -0.58
CA ILE A 328 18.04 10.82 -1.04
C ILE A 328 19.13 10.45 -2.04
N GLY A 329 19.47 9.15 -2.09
CA GLY A 329 20.45 8.59 -3.01
C GLY A 329 21.88 8.99 -2.71
N ARG A 330 22.77 8.76 -3.67
CA ARG A 330 24.20 9.06 -3.55
C ARG A 330 24.48 10.52 -3.91
N GLN A 331 24.89 11.31 -2.92
CA GLN A 331 25.26 12.71 -3.08
C GLN A 331 26.63 12.99 -2.43
N SER A 332 27.57 13.59 -3.20
CA SER A 332 28.92 13.94 -2.70
C SER A 332 29.62 12.80 -1.95
N ASN A 333 29.51 11.58 -2.45
CA ASN A 333 30.06 10.35 -1.86
C ASN A 333 29.44 9.92 -0.51
N VAL A 334 28.21 10.36 -0.24
CA VAL A 334 27.41 9.94 0.92
C VAL A 334 26.08 9.38 0.42
N TRP A 335 25.61 8.30 1.04
CA TRP A 335 24.30 7.73 0.81
C TRP A 335 23.28 8.33 1.77
N TYR A 336 22.08 8.67 1.27
CA TYR A 336 20.98 9.26 2.00
C TYR A 336 19.68 8.54 1.68
N GLY A 337 18.76 8.46 2.64
CA GLY A 337 17.46 7.81 2.50
C GLY A 337 16.30 8.64 3.08
N TYR A 338 16.33 9.97 3.01
CA TYR A 338 15.34 10.84 3.67
C TYR A 338 15.19 10.55 5.18
N GLY A 339 16.28 10.18 5.85
CA GLY A 339 16.25 9.79 7.25
C GLY A 339 15.86 8.32 7.48
N TYR A 340 15.52 7.56 6.44
CA TYR A 340 15.25 6.12 6.55
C TYR A 340 16.55 5.33 6.48
N ARG A 341 16.72 4.41 7.43
CA ARG A 341 17.83 3.46 7.44
C ARG A 341 17.68 2.41 6.35
N TYR A 342 16.47 1.93 6.12
CA TYR A 342 16.20 0.86 5.18
C TYR A 342 15.55 1.38 3.91
N VAL A 343 16.10 0.96 2.77
CA VAL A 343 15.56 1.24 1.45
C VAL A 343 15.39 -0.05 0.67
N MET A 344 14.38 -0.13 -0.18
CA MET A 344 14.14 -1.30 -1.04
C MET A 344 13.96 -0.85 -2.49
N PRO A 345 14.90 -1.19 -3.40
CA PRO A 345 14.84 -0.76 -4.78
C PRO A 345 13.76 -1.53 -5.54
N GLN A 346 13.06 -0.83 -6.42
CA GLN A 346 12.19 -1.44 -7.41
C GLN A 346 13.00 -2.35 -8.33
N VAL A 347 12.45 -3.54 -8.65
CA VAL A 347 13.10 -4.53 -9.51
C VAL A 347 12.40 -4.68 -10.86
N ALA A 348 11.12 -4.36 -10.95
CA ALA A 348 10.35 -4.41 -12.19
C ALA A 348 9.15 -3.46 -12.15
N THR A 349 8.61 -3.15 -13.33
CA THR A 349 7.27 -2.56 -13.50
C THR A 349 6.49 -3.42 -14.50
N LEU A 350 5.27 -3.76 -14.13
CA LEU A 350 4.29 -4.39 -15.02
C LEU A 350 3.28 -3.32 -15.44
N LYS A 351 3.31 -2.90 -16.71
CA LYS A 351 2.43 -1.85 -17.26
C LYS A 351 1.31 -2.43 -18.11
N PHE A 352 0.14 -1.84 -18.02
CA PHE A 352 -0.93 -2.14 -18.95
C PHE A 352 -0.51 -1.87 -20.38
N THR A 353 -0.79 -2.83 -21.27
CA THR A 353 -0.52 -2.70 -22.71
C THR A 353 -1.67 -2.02 -23.46
N THR A 354 -2.87 -2.01 -22.87
CA THR A 354 -4.06 -1.41 -23.46
C THR A 354 -4.00 0.11 -23.38
N ALA A 355 -4.43 0.79 -24.43
CA ALA A 355 -4.47 2.24 -24.47
C ALA A 355 -5.54 2.82 -23.52
N LYS A 356 -5.27 4.01 -22.97
CA LYS A 356 -6.27 4.77 -22.22
C LYS A 356 -7.47 5.08 -23.11
N ASN A 357 -8.68 4.96 -22.58
CA ASN A 357 -9.89 5.37 -23.28
C ASN A 357 -10.08 6.88 -23.11
N GLY A 358 -10.42 7.59 -24.18
CA GLY A 358 -10.82 9.00 -24.14
C GLY A 358 -9.70 10.04 -23.99
N GLY A 359 -8.41 9.69 -24.10
CA GLY A 359 -7.29 10.65 -24.21
C GLY A 359 -6.90 11.40 -22.94
N THR A 360 -7.82 11.73 -22.06
CA THR A 360 -7.58 12.39 -20.77
C THR A 360 -8.43 11.72 -19.72
N THR A 361 -7.85 10.80 -18.98
CA THR A 361 -8.44 10.35 -17.71
C THR A 361 -7.92 11.26 -16.63
N SER A 362 -8.47 12.44 -16.49
CA SER A 362 -8.27 13.25 -15.31
C SER A 362 -9.18 12.72 -14.18
N GLY A 363 -8.64 12.63 -12.98
CA GLY A 363 -9.40 12.30 -11.79
C GLY A 363 -9.90 10.85 -11.69
N ASN A 364 -10.90 10.65 -10.87
CA ASN A 364 -11.45 9.36 -10.47
C ASN A 364 -12.50 8.79 -11.44
N GLN A 365 -12.47 9.20 -12.71
CA GLN A 365 -13.37 8.70 -13.74
C GLN A 365 -12.93 7.32 -14.25
N CYS A 366 -13.88 6.40 -14.41
CA CYS A 366 -13.64 5.11 -15.05
C CYS A 366 -14.55 4.89 -16.25
N TYR A 367 -14.10 4.03 -17.15
CA TYR A 367 -14.77 3.73 -18.41
C TYR A 367 -14.99 2.22 -18.57
N ALA A 368 -16.01 1.85 -19.30
CA ALA A 368 -16.37 0.46 -19.55
C ALA A 368 -15.34 -0.33 -20.37
N THR A 369 -14.41 0.34 -21.04
CA THR A 369 -13.39 -0.27 -21.91
C THR A 369 -12.09 0.50 -21.85
N GLY A 370 -11.01 -0.08 -22.38
CA GLY A 370 -9.69 0.51 -22.42
C GLY A 370 -8.86 0.19 -21.15
N ARG A 371 -7.71 0.85 -20.99
CA ARG A 371 -6.80 0.64 -19.88
C ARG A 371 -7.53 0.78 -18.54
N PRO A 372 -7.47 -0.24 -17.66
CA PRO A 372 -7.98 -0.11 -16.31
C PRO A 372 -7.04 0.72 -15.43
N LYS A 373 -7.49 1.04 -14.22
CA LYS A 373 -6.69 1.59 -13.14
C LYS A 373 -6.28 0.47 -12.20
N ALA A 374 -5.03 0.43 -11.77
CA ALA A 374 -4.59 -0.51 -10.73
C ALA A 374 -4.66 0.19 -9.38
N SER A 375 -5.84 0.30 -8.81
CA SER A 375 -6.05 1.06 -7.59
C SER A 375 -5.91 0.21 -6.34
N TYR A 376 -6.36 -1.04 -6.37
CA TYR A 376 -6.26 -2.00 -5.29
C TYR A 376 -5.95 -3.40 -5.83
N ILE A 377 -5.19 -4.19 -5.08
CA ILE A 377 -4.83 -5.57 -5.41
C ILE A 377 -4.83 -6.44 -4.16
N SER A 378 -5.19 -7.71 -4.30
CA SER A 378 -5.10 -8.71 -3.24
C SER A 378 -4.79 -10.10 -3.80
N LEU A 379 -4.48 -11.06 -2.94
CA LEU A 379 -4.23 -12.44 -3.32
C LEU A 379 -5.45 -13.33 -2.99
N ASP A 380 -5.82 -14.19 -3.93
CA ASP A 380 -6.76 -15.30 -3.75
C ASP A 380 -5.98 -16.62 -3.83
N ARG A 381 -6.00 -17.39 -2.75
CA ARG A 381 -5.39 -18.72 -2.63
C ARG A 381 -6.41 -19.85 -2.51
N THR A 382 -7.68 -19.60 -2.80
CA THR A 382 -8.73 -20.62 -2.65
C THR A 382 -8.57 -21.84 -3.57
N ASP A 383 -7.95 -21.63 -4.73
CA ASP A 383 -7.64 -22.69 -5.70
C ASP A 383 -6.19 -22.53 -6.20
N THR A 384 -6.01 -22.17 -7.48
CA THR A 384 -4.72 -21.70 -8.00
C THR A 384 -4.53 -20.26 -7.60
N ASP A 385 -3.32 -19.90 -7.15
CA ASP A 385 -3.01 -18.55 -6.70
C ASP A 385 -3.25 -17.50 -7.78
N HIS A 386 -4.12 -16.54 -7.50
CA HIS A 386 -4.44 -15.43 -8.39
C HIS A 386 -4.31 -14.09 -7.67
N MET A 387 -3.71 -13.14 -8.34
CA MET A 387 -3.86 -11.74 -7.95
C MET A 387 -5.18 -11.21 -8.47
N VAL A 388 -5.92 -10.55 -7.60
CA VAL A 388 -7.09 -9.75 -7.96
C VAL A 388 -6.65 -8.30 -8.09
N LEU A 389 -7.10 -7.60 -9.14
CA LEU A 389 -6.84 -6.18 -9.37
C LEU A 389 -8.14 -5.47 -9.71
N GLY A 390 -8.35 -4.27 -9.15
CA GLY A 390 -9.53 -3.48 -9.44
C GLY A 390 -9.30 -1.98 -9.51
N GLU A 391 -10.36 -1.28 -9.94
CA GLU A 391 -10.36 0.14 -10.24
C GLU A 391 -11.09 0.94 -9.15
N TYR A 392 -10.42 1.94 -8.56
CA TYR A 392 -11.13 3.01 -7.84
C TYR A 392 -11.77 3.97 -8.83
N CYS A 393 -13.06 4.21 -8.66
CA CYS A 393 -13.84 5.06 -9.54
C CYS A 393 -14.82 5.89 -8.72
N ASN A 394 -14.89 7.18 -9.02
CA ASN A 394 -15.94 8.02 -8.48
C ASN A 394 -16.89 8.44 -9.60
N THR A 395 -18.08 7.88 -9.59
CA THR A 395 -19.09 8.13 -10.62
C THR A 395 -19.66 9.54 -10.59
N ASN A 396 -19.50 10.25 -9.47
CA ASN A 396 -19.91 11.65 -9.36
C ASN A 396 -19.05 12.56 -10.24
N ASN A 397 -17.85 12.10 -10.63
CA ASN A 397 -16.91 12.86 -11.48
C ASN A 397 -17.13 12.63 -12.98
N GLY A 398 -18.24 12.03 -13.39
CA GLY A 398 -18.65 11.92 -14.79
C GLY A 398 -18.14 10.70 -15.55
N GLY A 399 -17.59 9.68 -14.88
CA GLY A 399 -17.24 8.39 -15.48
C GLY A 399 -18.46 7.60 -15.93
N THR A 400 -18.27 6.64 -16.86
CA THR A 400 -19.34 5.78 -17.39
C THR A 400 -19.35 4.39 -16.76
N SER A 401 -18.48 4.11 -15.80
CA SER A 401 -18.33 2.81 -15.15
C SER A 401 -18.14 2.97 -13.65
N PRO A 402 -18.73 2.11 -12.82
CA PRO A 402 -18.44 2.05 -11.39
C PRO A 402 -17.07 1.38 -11.12
N GLY A 403 -16.43 0.81 -12.14
CA GLY A 403 -15.16 0.10 -12.07
C GLY A 403 -15.26 -1.32 -12.60
N ARG A 404 -14.10 -1.91 -12.78
CA ARG A 404 -13.91 -3.29 -13.24
C ARG A 404 -12.87 -3.97 -12.36
N VAL A 405 -12.94 -5.31 -12.31
CA VAL A 405 -11.94 -6.16 -11.64
C VAL A 405 -11.43 -7.21 -12.61
N GLY A 406 -10.19 -7.64 -12.43
CA GLY A 406 -9.58 -8.73 -13.17
C GLY A 406 -8.73 -9.63 -12.27
N THR A 407 -8.53 -10.89 -12.67
CA THR A 407 -7.67 -11.84 -11.98
C THR A 407 -6.49 -12.24 -12.87
N TYR A 408 -5.35 -12.48 -12.26
CA TYR A 408 -4.13 -12.93 -12.96
C TYR A 408 -3.57 -14.15 -12.24
N PRO A 409 -3.26 -15.24 -12.96
CA PRO A 409 -2.48 -16.32 -12.37
C PRO A 409 -1.13 -15.79 -11.85
N MET A 410 -0.80 -16.06 -10.59
CA MET A 410 0.46 -15.59 -10.00
C MET A 410 1.69 -16.14 -10.74
N ALA A 411 1.58 -17.32 -11.33
CA ALA A 411 2.63 -17.90 -12.17
C ALA A 411 2.96 -17.01 -13.39
N GLU A 412 1.95 -16.41 -14.04
CA GLU A 412 2.18 -15.49 -15.18
C GLU A 412 2.80 -14.17 -14.72
N LEU A 413 2.34 -13.62 -13.59
CA LEU A 413 2.91 -12.39 -13.04
C LEU A 413 4.38 -12.58 -12.64
N THR A 414 4.70 -13.68 -11.96
CA THR A 414 6.07 -14.02 -11.59
C THR A 414 6.95 -14.22 -12.82
N ALA A 415 6.47 -14.97 -13.82
CA ALA A 415 7.18 -15.16 -15.09
C ALA A 415 7.41 -13.82 -15.83
N ALA A 416 6.45 -12.89 -15.76
CA ALA A 416 6.61 -11.55 -16.35
C ALA A 416 7.68 -10.75 -15.59
N VAL A 417 7.72 -10.81 -14.26
CA VAL A 417 8.74 -10.13 -13.44
C VAL A 417 10.14 -10.67 -13.74
N GLU A 418 10.30 -11.98 -13.82
CA GLU A 418 11.59 -12.64 -14.04
C GLU A 418 12.04 -12.65 -15.51
N GLY A 419 11.10 -12.49 -16.43
CA GLY A 419 11.34 -12.48 -17.87
C GLY A 419 12.02 -11.21 -18.38
N ALA A 420 12.29 -11.20 -19.68
CA ALA A 420 12.81 -10.01 -20.38
C ALA A 420 11.74 -8.92 -20.49
N THR A 421 12.18 -7.69 -20.83
CA THR A 421 11.27 -6.60 -21.22
C THR A 421 10.30 -7.06 -22.31
N GLY A 422 9.03 -6.77 -22.13
CA GLY A 422 7.95 -7.18 -23.02
C GLY A 422 7.31 -8.53 -22.65
N THR A 423 7.85 -9.30 -21.69
CA THR A 423 7.16 -10.49 -21.16
C THR A 423 5.83 -10.06 -20.55
N THR A 424 4.75 -10.76 -20.90
CA THR A 424 3.38 -10.38 -20.57
C THR A 424 2.75 -11.28 -19.52
N ALA A 425 1.83 -10.71 -18.74
CA ALA A 425 0.85 -11.43 -17.95
C ALA A 425 -0.56 -11.02 -18.40
N SER A 426 -1.44 -12.00 -18.55
CA SER A 426 -2.80 -11.78 -19.02
C SER A 426 -3.80 -12.07 -17.91
N ALA A 427 -4.80 -11.21 -17.76
CA ALA A 427 -5.92 -11.58 -16.92
C ALA A 427 -6.68 -12.76 -17.53
N ASP A 428 -7.00 -13.73 -16.72
CA ASP A 428 -7.82 -14.90 -17.11
C ASP A 428 -9.31 -14.62 -16.94
N LEU A 429 -9.69 -13.81 -15.95
CA LEU A 429 -11.07 -13.36 -15.74
C LEU A 429 -11.11 -11.84 -15.63
N ALA A 430 -12.24 -11.26 -16.03
CA ALA A 430 -12.56 -9.87 -15.74
C ALA A 430 -14.08 -9.67 -15.66
N TYR A 431 -14.49 -8.81 -14.73
CA TYR A 431 -15.89 -8.47 -14.49
C TYR A 431 -16.04 -6.97 -14.34
N GLY A 432 -17.15 -6.42 -14.82
CA GLY A 432 -17.61 -5.12 -14.40
C GLY A 432 -18.21 -5.18 -12.98
N LEU A 433 -18.09 -4.11 -12.22
CA LEU A 433 -18.77 -3.99 -10.93
C LEU A 433 -20.29 -3.81 -11.12
N PRO A 434 -21.12 -4.22 -10.15
CA PRO A 434 -22.57 -4.10 -10.25
C PRO A 434 -23.03 -2.65 -10.45
N THR A 435 -24.17 -2.48 -11.13
CA THR A 435 -24.81 -1.20 -11.42
C THR A 435 -26.21 -1.14 -10.80
N GLY A 436 -26.79 0.05 -10.73
CA GLY A 436 -28.20 0.26 -10.36
C GLY A 436 -28.52 0.31 -8.87
N ALA A 437 -27.66 -0.17 -7.97
CA ALA A 437 -27.84 -0.02 -6.53
C ALA A 437 -27.29 1.32 -6.03
N THR A 438 -27.91 1.89 -4.99
CA THR A 438 -27.52 3.17 -4.40
C THR A 438 -27.31 3.08 -2.90
N PHE A 439 -26.43 3.93 -2.38
CA PHE A 439 -26.19 4.15 -0.97
C PHE A 439 -25.98 5.66 -0.75
N ASN A 440 -26.70 6.27 0.18
CA ASN A 440 -26.66 7.72 0.43
C ASN A 440 -26.84 8.60 -0.82
N ASN A 441 -27.75 8.20 -1.73
CA ASN A 441 -28.02 8.86 -3.03
C ASN A 441 -26.86 8.82 -4.04
N GLU A 442 -25.83 8.02 -3.80
CA GLU A 442 -24.71 7.75 -4.72
C GLU A 442 -24.78 6.30 -5.22
N ALA A 443 -24.03 5.98 -6.26
CA ALA A 443 -23.88 4.59 -6.69
C ALA A 443 -23.25 3.76 -5.56
N LEU A 444 -23.80 2.59 -5.25
CA LEU A 444 -23.28 1.72 -4.19
C LEU A 444 -21.88 1.18 -4.54
N TRP A 445 -21.65 0.81 -5.80
CA TRP A 445 -20.47 0.10 -6.28
C TRP A 445 -19.39 1.03 -6.84
N HIS A 446 -19.27 2.25 -6.33
CA HIS A 446 -18.16 3.17 -6.61
C HIS A 446 -17.36 3.44 -5.33
N LYS A 447 -16.26 4.19 -5.45
CA LYS A 447 -15.34 4.50 -4.33
C LYS A 447 -14.85 3.22 -3.62
N ILE A 448 -14.56 2.20 -4.41
CA ILE A 448 -14.04 0.93 -3.91
C ILE A 448 -12.53 1.09 -3.68
N GLN A 449 -12.10 0.78 -2.46
CA GLN A 449 -10.71 0.93 -2.01
C GLN A 449 -9.98 -0.40 -1.85
N GLY A 450 -10.70 -1.49 -1.70
CA GLY A 450 -10.11 -2.80 -1.53
C GLY A 450 -10.98 -3.91 -2.09
N VAL A 451 -10.34 -5.03 -2.43
CA VAL A 451 -11.01 -6.24 -2.91
C VAL A 451 -10.32 -7.47 -2.34
N THR A 452 -11.07 -8.50 -2.09
CA THR A 452 -10.55 -9.86 -1.95
C THR A 452 -11.53 -10.87 -2.51
N ARG A 453 -11.04 -12.06 -2.83
CA ARG A 453 -11.86 -13.17 -3.28
C ARG A 453 -11.65 -14.36 -2.36
N TYR A 454 -12.74 -15.00 -1.96
CA TYR A 454 -12.72 -16.18 -1.12
C TYR A 454 -13.87 -17.12 -1.47
N GLU A 455 -13.56 -18.38 -1.73
CA GLU A 455 -14.54 -19.43 -2.09
C GLU A 455 -15.50 -19.00 -3.22
N GLY A 456 -14.95 -18.38 -4.26
CA GLY A 456 -15.70 -17.93 -5.44
C GLY A 456 -16.56 -16.68 -5.24
N LYS A 457 -16.62 -16.14 -4.04
CA LYS A 457 -17.29 -14.86 -3.72
C LYS A 457 -16.26 -13.73 -3.69
N TRP A 458 -16.70 -12.53 -4.02
CA TRP A 458 -15.91 -11.31 -4.06
C TRP A 458 -16.36 -10.39 -2.94
N TYR A 459 -15.41 -9.80 -2.21
CA TYR A 459 -15.65 -8.87 -1.11
C TYR A 459 -14.93 -7.57 -1.40
N PHE A 460 -15.60 -6.44 -1.13
CA PHE A 460 -15.10 -5.12 -1.47
C PHE A 460 -15.27 -4.15 -0.32
N HIS A 461 -14.26 -3.32 -0.07
CA HIS A 461 -14.42 -2.13 0.75
C HIS A 461 -14.83 -0.93 -0.10
N ARG A 462 -15.92 -0.27 0.31
CA ARG A 462 -16.37 1.00 -0.23
C ARG A 462 -16.14 2.09 0.81
N SER A 463 -15.38 3.10 0.43
CA SER A 463 -15.19 4.30 1.25
C SER A 463 -16.47 5.15 1.30
N ASN A 464 -16.67 5.83 2.42
CA ASN A 464 -17.77 6.78 2.64
C ASN A 464 -17.26 8.09 3.27
N GLY A 465 -16.01 8.44 2.96
CA GLY A 465 -15.39 9.59 3.54
C GLY A 465 -15.07 9.43 5.02
N TYR A 466 -15.36 10.46 5.77
CA TYR A 466 -15.16 10.47 7.22
C TYR A 466 -16.26 9.76 8.01
N ASP A 467 -17.12 9.00 7.34
CA ASP A 467 -18.16 8.16 7.93
C ASP A 467 -17.84 6.68 7.73
N ASN A 468 -18.62 5.80 8.37
CA ASN A 468 -18.47 4.37 8.19
C ASN A 468 -18.65 3.95 6.74
N GLY A 469 -17.66 3.25 6.20
CA GLY A 469 -17.70 2.62 4.89
C GLY A 469 -18.63 1.41 4.85
N ARG A 470 -18.54 0.65 3.77
CA ARG A 470 -19.32 -0.58 3.58
C ARG A 470 -18.44 -1.72 3.13
N LEU A 471 -18.65 -2.89 3.71
CA LEU A 471 -18.20 -4.15 3.14
C LEU A 471 -19.32 -4.68 2.24
N LEU A 472 -18.98 -4.97 0.99
CA LEU A 472 -19.90 -5.43 -0.05
C LEU A 472 -19.51 -6.84 -0.47
N GLN A 473 -20.50 -7.63 -0.91
CA GLN A 473 -20.28 -8.97 -1.46
C GLN A 473 -20.90 -9.08 -2.85
N ALA A 474 -20.20 -9.78 -3.75
CA ALA A 474 -20.73 -10.09 -5.08
C ALA A 474 -20.31 -11.49 -5.54
N THR A 475 -20.99 -11.99 -6.57
CA THR A 475 -20.69 -13.26 -7.22
C THR A 475 -20.54 -13.06 -8.74
N PRO A 476 -19.74 -13.88 -9.43
CA PRO A 476 -19.68 -13.86 -10.89
C PRO A 476 -21.04 -14.05 -11.53
N GLY A 477 -21.31 -13.29 -12.59
CA GLY A 477 -22.56 -13.39 -13.32
C GLY A 477 -22.48 -12.83 -14.74
N THR A 478 -23.63 -12.82 -15.40
CA THR A 478 -23.81 -12.20 -16.72
C THR A 478 -25.09 -11.37 -16.66
N VAL A 479 -24.97 -10.09 -16.97
CA VAL A 479 -26.11 -9.17 -17.01
C VAL A 479 -26.18 -8.62 -18.44
N ASP A 480 -27.32 -8.81 -19.11
CA ASP A 480 -27.53 -8.42 -20.52
C ASP A 480 -26.42 -8.87 -21.47
N GLY A 481 -25.84 -10.06 -21.25
CA GLY A 481 -24.76 -10.62 -22.04
C GLY A 481 -23.35 -10.11 -21.68
N ALA A 482 -23.20 -9.21 -20.71
CA ALA A 482 -21.92 -8.72 -20.22
C ALA A 482 -21.43 -9.53 -19.02
N SER A 483 -20.14 -9.88 -18.97
CA SER A 483 -19.50 -10.44 -17.78
C SER A 483 -19.46 -9.37 -16.68
N GLN A 484 -20.31 -9.53 -15.69
CA GLN A 484 -20.49 -8.57 -14.60
C GLN A 484 -20.69 -9.29 -13.29
N LEU A 485 -20.18 -8.74 -12.18
CA LEU A 485 -20.52 -9.23 -10.86
C LEU A 485 -21.96 -8.88 -10.51
N VAL A 486 -22.61 -9.81 -9.81
CA VAL A 486 -23.95 -9.62 -9.24
C VAL A 486 -23.80 -9.37 -7.76
N GLY A 487 -24.14 -8.17 -7.32
CA GLY A 487 -24.01 -7.75 -5.93
C GLY A 487 -25.04 -8.41 -5.01
N ASN A 488 -24.62 -8.72 -3.79
CA ASN A 488 -25.54 -9.06 -2.72
C ASN A 488 -26.37 -7.81 -2.35
N ALA A 489 -27.65 -7.99 -2.04
CA ALA A 489 -28.52 -6.91 -1.62
C ALA A 489 -28.17 -6.40 -0.20
N LYS A 490 -27.57 -7.26 0.64
CA LYS A 490 -27.09 -6.89 1.97
C LYS A 490 -25.72 -6.25 1.86
N THR A 491 -25.50 -5.21 2.63
CA THR A 491 -24.19 -4.57 2.84
C THR A 491 -23.91 -4.55 4.34
N LEU A 492 -22.64 -4.62 4.73
CA LEU A 492 -22.24 -4.56 6.12
C LEU A 492 -21.49 -3.25 6.39
N GLU A 493 -21.74 -2.64 7.53
CA GLU A 493 -21.03 -1.45 7.94
C GLU A 493 -19.58 -1.80 8.28
N SER A 494 -18.63 -0.97 7.81
CA SER A 494 -17.19 -1.12 8.02
C SER A 494 -16.59 0.13 8.69
N ALA A 495 -15.28 0.17 8.86
CA ALA A 495 -14.58 1.28 9.51
C ALA A 495 -14.75 2.63 8.77
N PHE A 496 -14.32 3.72 9.41
CA PHE A 496 -14.14 5.01 8.75
C PHE A 496 -12.93 4.97 7.82
N GLY A 497 -13.06 5.47 6.59
CA GLY A 497 -11.99 5.44 5.59
C GLY A 497 -11.37 4.05 5.46
N PRO A 498 -12.16 3.00 5.15
CA PRO A 498 -11.62 1.66 4.98
C PRO A 498 -10.90 1.59 3.64
N GLU A 499 -9.69 1.06 3.67
CA GLU A 499 -8.82 0.92 2.52
C GLU A 499 -8.74 -0.56 2.06
N ASP A 500 -7.58 -0.99 1.59
CA ASP A 500 -7.28 -2.29 1.02
C ASP A 500 -7.75 -3.48 1.89
N LEU A 501 -7.89 -4.64 1.26
CA LEU A 501 -8.30 -5.90 1.88
C LEU A 501 -7.21 -6.96 1.72
N TYR A 502 -6.80 -7.54 2.82
CA TYR A 502 -5.92 -8.69 2.89
C TYR A 502 -6.61 -9.87 3.57
N LEU A 503 -6.63 -11.02 2.93
CA LEU A 503 -7.15 -12.25 3.53
C LEU A 503 -5.99 -13.08 4.09
N ALA A 504 -5.83 -13.08 5.41
CA ALA A 504 -5.00 -14.09 6.07
C ALA A 504 -5.76 -15.43 6.02
N HIS A 505 -5.22 -16.39 5.30
CA HIS A 505 -5.88 -17.67 5.04
C HIS A 505 -5.88 -18.54 6.29
N GLY A 506 -6.87 -19.43 6.41
CA GLY A 506 -6.94 -20.35 7.53
C GLY A 506 -5.83 -21.41 7.46
N ARG A 507 -5.26 -21.72 8.62
CA ARG A 507 -4.24 -22.73 8.78
C ARG A 507 -4.83 -24.04 9.29
N GLY A 508 -4.13 -25.15 9.01
CA GLY A 508 -4.53 -26.49 9.46
C GLY A 508 -4.49 -26.70 10.97
N ASP A 509 -3.95 -25.73 11.74
CA ASP A 509 -3.89 -25.73 13.19
C ASP A 509 -5.17 -25.24 13.89
N GLY A 510 -6.21 -24.90 13.10
CA GLY A 510 -7.48 -24.38 13.58
C GLY A 510 -7.58 -22.85 13.58
N PHE A 511 -6.57 -22.14 13.06
CA PHE A 511 -6.66 -20.70 12.83
C PHE A 511 -7.75 -20.41 11.79
N ALA A 512 -8.74 -19.61 12.15
CA ALA A 512 -9.80 -19.19 11.24
C ALA A 512 -9.32 -18.06 10.31
N PRO A 513 -9.70 -18.08 9.02
CA PRO A 513 -9.33 -17.01 8.10
C PRO A 513 -9.74 -15.63 8.62
N GLN A 514 -8.85 -14.65 8.49
CA GLN A 514 -9.07 -13.27 8.93
C GLN A 514 -9.08 -12.33 7.74
N LEU A 515 -10.13 -11.53 7.63
CA LEU A 515 -10.21 -10.44 6.66
C LEU A 515 -9.64 -9.17 7.28
N TRP A 516 -8.40 -8.87 6.96
CA TRP A 516 -7.70 -7.68 7.42
C TRP A 516 -7.96 -6.48 6.54
N SER A 517 -7.96 -5.31 7.17
CA SER A 517 -7.97 -4.01 6.51
C SER A 517 -7.33 -2.95 7.40
N LEU A 518 -7.36 -1.72 6.94
CA LEU A 518 -6.87 -0.56 7.66
C LEU A 518 -7.81 0.63 7.46
N SER A 519 -7.72 1.62 8.36
CA SER A 519 -8.36 2.92 8.21
C SER A 519 -7.29 4.00 8.01
N GLU A 520 -7.51 4.86 7.02
CA GLU A 520 -6.51 5.83 6.57
C GLU A 520 -6.51 7.15 7.35
N HIS A 521 -7.69 7.58 7.84
CA HIS A 521 -7.86 8.95 8.32
C HIS A 521 -7.26 9.19 9.70
N ALA A 522 -6.38 10.19 9.79
CA ALA A 522 -5.84 10.67 11.06
C ALA A 522 -6.92 11.38 11.90
N PRO A 523 -6.77 11.44 13.25
CA PRO A 523 -7.72 12.14 14.12
C PRO A 523 -7.94 13.62 13.77
N SER A 524 -6.96 14.25 13.14
CA SER A 524 -7.06 15.65 12.66
C SER A 524 -8.08 15.86 11.54
N LYS A 525 -8.44 14.80 10.80
CA LYS A 525 -9.41 14.86 9.69
C LYS A 525 -10.84 14.82 10.17
N CYS A 526 -11.16 14.03 11.17
CA CYS A 526 -12.45 14.05 11.84
C CYS A 526 -12.30 13.63 13.32
N GLY A 527 -13.18 14.08 14.19
CA GLY A 527 -13.08 13.82 15.63
C GLY A 527 -13.14 12.34 16.04
N SER A 528 -13.69 11.48 15.17
CA SER A 528 -13.81 10.04 15.39
C SER A 528 -12.80 9.22 14.59
N CYS A 529 -12.07 9.83 13.65
CA CYS A 529 -11.10 9.13 12.82
C CYS A 529 -9.93 8.58 13.61
N LYS A 530 -9.42 7.43 13.16
CA LYS A 530 -8.22 6.80 13.69
C LYS A 530 -7.58 5.90 12.64
N ARG A 531 -6.27 5.90 12.63
CA ARG A 531 -5.48 4.97 11.85
C ARG A 531 -5.21 3.72 12.66
N GLU A 532 -5.80 2.63 12.20
CA GLU A 532 -5.65 1.32 12.83
C GLU A 532 -5.63 0.24 11.74
N LEU A 533 -4.95 -0.88 12.03
CA LEU A 533 -5.19 -2.12 11.32
C LEU A 533 -6.23 -2.90 12.11
N TYR A 534 -7.12 -3.58 11.41
CA TYR A 534 -8.14 -4.38 12.05
C TYR A 534 -8.51 -5.60 11.21
N SER A 535 -9.07 -6.62 11.83
CA SER A 535 -9.59 -7.77 11.11
C SER A 535 -10.98 -8.18 11.56
N TYR A 536 -11.68 -8.84 10.65
CA TYR A 536 -12.93 -9.55 10.89
C TYR A 536 -12.70 -11.06 10.71
N ASN A 537 -13.38 -11.89 11.49
CA ASN A 537 -13.41 -13.33 11.24
C ASN A 537 -14.16 -13.60 9.93
N MET A 538 -13.52 -14.27 8.96
CA MET A 538 -14.10 -14.49 7.64
C MET A 538 -15.37 -15.37 7.68
N GLY A 539 -15.44 -16.31 8.63
CA GLY A 539 -16.65 -17.12 8.84
C GLY A 539 -17.85 -16.28 9.29
N GLU A 540 -17.64 -15.27 10.15
CA GLU A 540 -18.67 -14.32 10.55
C GLU A 540 -19.09 -13.45 9.36
N VAL A 541 -18.14 -12.94 8.59
CA VAL A 541 -18.42 -12.17 7.36
C VAL A 541 -19.32 -12.96 6.40
N ILE A 542 -18.98 -14.24 6.16
CA ILE A 542 -19.78 -15.12 5.28
C ILE A 542 -21.17 -15.33 5.85
N SER A 543 -21.28 -15.61 7.16
CA SER A 543 -22.55 -15.84 7.85
C SER A 543 -23.45 -14.61 7.79
N ASP A 544 -22.88 -13.43 7.94
CA ASP A 544 -23.61 -12.18 7.93
C ASP A 544 -24.12 -11.78 6.54
N PHE A 545 -23.46 -12.17 5.49
CA PHE A 545 -23.99 -11.99 4.13
C PHE A 545 -25.09 -13.01 3.77
N GLY A 546 -25.15 -14.18 4.40
CA GLY A 546 -26.12 -15.26 4.19
C GLY A 546 -25.65 -16.26 3.17
#